data_f721b3460447305460b62c20236cb342
#
_entry.id   f721b3460447305460b62c20236cb342
#
_cell.length_a   1.000
_cell.length_b   1.000
_cell.length_c   1.000
_cell.angle_alpha   90.00
_cell.angle_beta   90.00
_cell.angle_gamma   90.00
#
_symmetry.space_group_name_H-M   'P 1'
#
loop_
_entity.id
_entity.type
_entity.pdbx_description
1 polymer ?
#
loop_
_entity_poly.entity_id
_entity_poly.type
_entity_poly.pdbx_seq_one_letter_code
_entity_poly.pdbx_strand_id
1 'polypeptide(L)'
;MEHKPSYVAKRGLLDHFLKTFEGYEIFIVADKVSDESFKYLSSKVQDDKHIQRTSYGCCPGSFMFGLMWMIQTLKDDDKLYMTEDDYMYTPDAPKVIEEGLDLADYVSGYDHPDKYENHSEGGPNPFVEQGGEPTRVLRGATRHWKITNSCCMTFAARIKTLKQDASLMYQFNRTMRSDDFHMFLALGKQGRRLISPLPGVSTHGERLLLSPFIDWETLYTQRC
;
A
#
# COMPACT_ATOMS: atom_id res chain seq x y z
N MET A 1 -7.17 -3.85 20.56
CA MET A 1 -5.83 -3.81 19.88
C MET A 1 -5.04 -5.12 20.00
N GLU A 2 -5.72 -6.25 20.13
CA GLU A 2 -5.06 -7.57 20.26
C GLU A 2 -4.34 -8.04 18.97
N HIS A 3 -4.68 -7.47 17.82
CA HIS A 3 -4.13 -7.88 16.52
C HIS A 3 -2.79 -7.20 16.18
N LYS A 4 -2.46 -6.08 16.81
CA LYS A 4 -1.21 -5.36 16.54
C LYS A 4 -0.08 -5.85 17.44
N PRO A 5 1.16 -5.93 16.95
CA PRO A 5 2.32 -6.15 17.80
C PRO A 5 2.42 -5.05 18.88
N SER A 6 2.92 -5.41 20.05
CA SER A 6 3.00 -4.49 21.21
C SER A 6 3.88 -3.26 20.96
N TYR A 7 4.84 -3.36 20.05
CA TYR A 7 5.74 -2.28 19.66
C TYR A 7 5.11 -1.32 18.62
N VAL A 8 3.94 -1.64 18.03
CA VAL A 8 3.31 -0.83 17.00
C VAL A 8 2.34 0.19 17.61
N ALA A 9 2.57 1.47 17.35
CA ALA A 9 1.67 2.56 17.72
C ALA A 9 1.39 3.47 16.51
N LYS A 10 0.13 3.94 16.33
CA LYS A 10 -0.26 4.75 15.17
C LYS A 10 0.61 6.00 14.94
N ARG A 11 0.93 6.75 16.00
CA ARG A 11 1.82 7.92 15.87
C ARG A 11 3.23 7.52 15.47
N GLY A 12 3.76 6.43 16.05
CA GLY A 12 5.07 5.90 15.69
C GLY A 12 5.12 5.40 14.24
N LEU A 13 4.05 4.79 13.71
CA LEU A 13 3.97 4.39 12.30
C LEU A 13 4.01 5.60 11.36
N LEU A 14 3.31 6.69 11.70
CA LEU A 14 3.39 7.91 10.92
C LEU A 14 4.79 8.51 10.93
N ASP A 15 5.44 8.60 12.09
CA ASP A 15 6.81 9.13 12.20
C ASP A 15 7.80 8.24 11.46
N HIS A 16 7.64 6.92 11.52
CA HIS A 16 8.41 5.95 10.73
C HIS A 16 8.21 6.14 9.23
N PHE A 17 6.97 6.31 8.78
CA PHE A 17 6.63 6.59 7.38
C PHE A 17 7.30 7.90 6.90
N LEU A 18 7.10 9.00 7.62
CA LEU A 18 7.66 10.30 7.28
C LEU A 18 9.19 10.29 7.20
N LYS A 19 9.86 9.56 8.10
CA LYS A 19 11.31 9.38 8.08
C LYS A 19 11.77 8.52 6.89
N THR A 20 11.02 7.46 6.56
CA THR A 20 11.37 6.58 5.44
C THR A 20 11.19 7.26 4.09
N PHE A 21 10.14 8.07 3.95
CA PHE A 21 9.84 8.84 2.74
C PHE A 21 10.30 10.30 2.83
N GLU A 22 11.35 10.59 3.59
CA GLU A 22 11.95 11.92 3.66
C GLU A 22 12.38 12.37 2.25
N GLY A 23 12.03 13.61 1.88
CA GLY A 23 12.29 14.16 0.55
C GLY A 23 11.19 13.93 -0.48
N TYR A 24 10.18 13.14 -0.16
CA TYR A 24 8.97 12.97 -0.98
C TYR A 24 7.87 13.94 -0.53
N GLU A 25 7.00 14.28 -1.47
CA GLU A 25 5.80 15.08 -1.19
C GLU A 25 4.73 14.20 -0.55
N ILE A 26 4.26 14.55 0.64
CA ILE A 26 3.34 13.73 1.43
C ILE A 26 1.96 14.40 1.47
N PHE A 27 0.94 13.65 1.07
CA PHE A 27 -0.48 14.03 1.14
C PHE A 27 -1.21 13.15 2.14
N ILE A 28 -2.08 13.73 2.96
CA ILE A 28 -2.81 13.01 4.01
C ILE A 28 -4.32 13.17 3.81
N VAL A 29 -5.03 12.07 3.74
CA VAL A 29 -6.49 12.01 3.87
C VAL A 29 -6.82 11.68 5.32
N ALA A 30 -7.28 12.67 6.07
CA ALA A 30 -7.62 12.55 7.49
C ALA A 30 -9.11 12.23 7.64
N ASP A 31 -9.47 10.93 7.53
CA ASP A 31 -10.85 10.49 7.54
C ASP A 31 -11.38 10.25 8.96
N LYS A 32 -12.44 10.95 9.32
CA LYS A 32 -13.19 10.80 10.60
C LYS A 32 -12.28 10.86 11.84
N VAL A 33 -11.28 11.72 11.81
CA VAL A 33 -10.35 11.95 12.94
C VAL A 33 -10.88 13.04 13.88
N SER A 34 -10.45 13.02 15.16
CA SER A 34 -10.70 14.09 16.13
C SER A 34 -9.97 15.38 15.73
N ASP A 35 -10.39 16.53 16.31
CA ASP A 35 -9.71 17.81 16.08
C ASP A 35 -8.25 17.79 16.55
N GLU A 36 -7.99 17.12 17.67
CA GLU A 36 -6.61 16.92 18.17
C GLU A 36 -5.76 16.14 17.17
N SER A 37 -6.29 15.03 16.67
CA SER A 37 -5.59 14.21 15.67
C SER A 37 -5.40 14.98 14.36
N PHE A 38 -6.39 15.74 13.92
CA PHE A 38 -6.26 16.55 12.71
C PHE A 38 -5.18 17.61 12.88
N LYS A 39 -5.16 18.33 14.02
CA LYS A 39 -4.10 19.31 14.33
C LYS A 39 -2.72 18.68 14.34
N TYR A 40 -2.60 17.46 14.92
CA TYR A 40 -1.33 16.72 14.92
C TYR A 40 -0.90 16.36 13.49
N LEU A 41 -1.80 15.82 12.68
CA LEU A 41 -1.51 15.46 11.28
C LEU A 41 -1.14 16.69 10.43
N SER A 42 -1.86 17.82 10.61
CA SER A 42 -1.54 19.09 9.92
C SER A 42 -0.13 19.59 10.25
N SER A 43 0.35 19.37 11.47
CA SER A 43 1.72 19.75 11.85
C SER A 43 2.82 18.89 11.20
N LYS A 44 2.46 17.78 10.53
CA LYS A 44 3.39 16.85 9.89
C LYS A 44 3.51 17.07 8.37
N VAL A 45 2.61 17.82 7.75
CA VAL A 45 2.69 18.16 6.33
C VAL A 45 3.41 19.49 6.12
N GLN A 46 3.99 19.67 4.94
CA GLN A 46 4.74 20.87 4.59
C GLN A 46 3.85 22.05 4.17
N ASP A 47 2.65 21.76 3.68
CA ASP A 47 1.66 22.74 3.22
C ASP A 47 0.27 22.27 3.65
N ASP A 48 -0.57 23.17 4.14
CA ASP A 48 -1.97 22.88 4.51
C ASP A 48 -2.79 22.30 3.34
N LYS A 49 -2.36 22.55 2.10
CA LYS A 49 -2.96 21.95 0.90
C LYS A 49 -2.69 20.44 0.79
N HIS A 50 -1.73 19.90 1.52
CA HIS A 50 -1.36 18.50 1.49
C HIS A 50 -2.15 17.65 2.51
N ILE A 51 -3.11 18.24 3.21
CA ILE A 51 -4.01 17.49 4.08
C ILE A 51 -5.47 17.82 3.79
N GLN A 52 -6.29 16.79 3.67
CA GLN A 52 -7.73 16.92 3.49
C GLN A 52 -8.47 16.17 4.60
N ARG A 53 -9.44 16.84 5.24
CA ARG A 53 -10.30 16.22 6.24
C ARG A 53 -11.57 15.68 5.60
N THR A 54 -11.88 14.42 5.87
CA THR A 54 -13.07 13.75 5.34
C THR A 54 -13.88 13.07 6.45
N SER A 55 -15.05 12.57 6.12
CA SER A 55 -15.98 11.94 7.08
C SER A 55 -16.64 10.68 6.55
N TYR A 56 -15.98 9.96 5.64
CA TYR A 56 -16.51 8.71 5.08
C TYR A 56 -16.64 7.62 6.14
N GLY A 57 -15.63 7.49 7.00
CA GLY A 57 -15.60 6.47 8.05
C GLY A 57 -15.46 5.05 7.52
N CYS A 58 -14.93 4.90 6.31
CA CYS A 58 -14.63 3.62 5.69
C CYS A 58 -13.45 3.73 4.71
N CYS A 59 -12.66 2.67 4.61
CA CYS A 59 -11.49 2.63 3.73
C CYS A 59 -11.82 2.94 2.25
N PRO A 60 -12.86 2.36 1.62
CA PRO A 60 -13.17 2.66 0.22
C PRO A 60 -13.47 4.13 -0.06
N GLY A 61 -14.17 4.79 0.85
CA GLY A 61 -14.53 6.20 0.70
C GLY A 61 -13.31 7.11 0.77
N SER A 62 -12.47 6.93 1.77
CA SER A 62 -11.22 7.70 1.94
C SER A 62 -10.22 7.39 0.82
N PHE A 63 -10.11 6.14 0.40
CA PHE A 63 -9.28 5.73 -0.74
C PHE A 63 -9.71 6.43 -2.03
N MET A 64 -10.99 6.32 -2.40
CA MET A 64 -11.49 6.93 -3.64
C MET A 64 -11.38 8.46 -3.62
N PHE A 65 -11.62 9.09 -2.46
CA PHE A 65 -11.38 10.52 -2.30
C PHE A 65 -9.91 10.86 -2.56
N GLY A 66 -8.98 10.17 -1.90
CA GLY A 66 -7.54 10.36 -2.07
C GLY A 66 -7.09 10.16 -3.51
N LEU A 67 -7.54 9.07 -4.15
CA LEU A 67 -7.27 8.78 -5.56
C LEU A 67 -7.71 9.93 -6.48
N MET A 68 -8.96 10.39 -6.35
CA MET A 68 -9.49 11.47 -7.20
C MET A 68 -8.81 12.80 -6.93
N TRP A 69 -8.48 13.09 -5.66
CA TRP A 69 -7.73 14.28 -5.30
C TRP A 69 -6.34 14.28 -5.96
N MET A 70 -5.60 13.18 -5.90
CA MET A 70 -4.28 13.07 -6.52
C MET A 70 -4.35 13.12 -8.05
N ILE A 71 -5.33 12.47 -8.67
CA ILE A 71 -5.57 12.57 -10.13
C ILE A 71 -5.79 14.00 -10.60
N GLN A 72 -6.42 14.84 -9.77
CA GLN A 72 -6.68 16.26 -10.09
C GLN A 72 -5.48 17.16 -9.78
N THR A 73 -4.62 16.75 -8.84
CA THR A 73 -3.51 17.58 -8.34
C THR A 73 -2.21 17.32 -9.11
N LEU A 74 -1.93 16.07 -9.42
CA LEU A 74 -0.63 15.63 -9.95
C LEU A 74 -0.66 15.50 -11.49
N LYS A 75 0.53 15.52 -12.09
CA LYS A 75 0.73 15.37 -13.53
C LYS A 75 0.74 13.91 -13.94
N ASP A 76 0.51 13.63 -15.21
CA ASP A 76 0.39 12.26 -15.76
C ASP A 76 1.60 11.37 -15.50
N ASP A 77 2.80 11.91 -15.54
CA ASP A 77 4.05 11.16 -15.35
C ASP A 77 4.49 11.09 -13.88
N ASP A 78 3.82 11.82 -12.97
CA ASP A 78 4.11 11.72 -11.55
C ASP A 78 3.80 10.31 -11.04
N LYS A 79 4.63 9.84 -10.11
CA LYS A 79 4.48 8.57 -9.42
C LYS A 79 3.76 8.81 -8.10
N LEU A 80 2.69 8.08 -7.86
CA LEU A 80 1.94 8.12 -6.61
C LEU A 80 2.07 6.78 -5.88
N TYR A 81 2.39 6.82 -4.60
CA TYR A 81 2.29 5.68 -3.70
C TYR A 81 1.14 5.93 -2.72
N MET A 82 0.11 5.10 -2.80
CA MET A 82 -1.03 5.10 -1.87
C MET A 82 -0.80 4.05 -0.80
N THR A 83 -1.00 4.42 0.46
CA THR A 83 -0.81 3.52 1.60
C THR A 83 -1.79 3.83 2.73
N GLU A 84 -2.05 2.84 3.56
CA GLU A 84 -2.81 2.98 4.81
C GLU A 84 -1.89 3.42 5.97
N ASP A 85 -2.50 3.83 7.10
CA ASP A 85 -1.80 4.44 8.24
C ASP A 85 -1.16 3.43 9.22
N ASP A 86 -1.08 2.17 8.82
CA ASP A 86 -0.60 1.09 9.68
C ASP A 86 0.45 0.17 9.03
N TYR A 87 1.25 0.76 8.14
CA TYR A 87 2.36 0.07 7.48
C TYR A 87 3.72 0.42 8.07
N MET A 88 4.64 -0.57 8.06
CA MET A 88 6.07 -0.41 8.31
C MET A 88 6.87 -0.62 7.03
N TYR A 89 8.06 -0.03 6.96
CA TYR A 89 8.88 0.02 5.74
C TYR A 89 10.35 -0.27 6.01
N THR A 90 11.01 -0.92 5.05
CA THR A 90 12.48 -0.95 5.04
C THR A 90 13.04 0.43 4.64
N PRO A 91 14.30 0.73 4.99
CA PRO A 91 14.93 2.02 4.65
C PRO A 91 14.97 2.35 3.17
N ASP A 92 15.04 1.34 2.33
CA ASP A 92 15.15 1.45 0.88
C ASP A 92 13.80 1.33 0.16
N ALA A 93 12.69 1.21 0.89
CA ALA A 93 11.36 1.01 0.32
C ALA A 93 11.00 2.02 -0.78
N PRO A 94 11.22 3.34 -0.62
CA PRO A 94 10.88 4.30 -1.67
C PRO A 94 11.59 4.01 -2.99
N LYS A 95 12.90 3.75 -2.95
CA LYS A 95 13.70 3.46 -4.15
C LYS A 95 13.30 2.15 -4.82
N VAL A 96 13.00 1.13 -4.01
CA VAL A 96 12.53 -0.17 -4.53
C VAL A 96 11.16 -0.01 -5.19
N ILE A 97 10.22 0.71 -4.57
CA ILE A 97 8.90 0.98 -5.16
C ILE A 97 9.04 1.73 -6.50
N GLU A 98 9.93 2.73 -6.56
CA GLU A 98 10.20 3.44 -7.81
C GLU A 98 10.77 2.53 -8.91
N GLU A 99 11.71 1.65 -8.56
CA GLU A 99 12.27 0.65 -9.49
C GLU A 99 11.16 -0.23 -10.08
N GLY A 100 10.22 -0.68 -9.23
CA GLY A 100 9.11 -1.53 -9.67
C GLY A 100 8.22 -0.85 -10.73
N LEU A 101 8.04 0.47 -10.67
CA LEU A 101 7.27 1.23 -11.66
C LEU A 101 7.92 1.31 -13.05
N ASP A 102 9.17 0.91 -13.19
CA ASP A 102 9.81 0.74 -14.49
C ASP A 102 9.58 -0.67 -15.08
N LEU A 103 9.07 -1.60 -14.26
CA LEU A 103 8.80 -2.99 -14.64
C LEU A 103 7.31 -3.29 -14.84
N ALA A 104 6.41 -2.53 -14.17
CA ALA A 104 4.97 -2.81 -14.17
C ALA A 104 4.12 -1.54 -14.00
N ASP A 105 2.81 -1.68 -14.22
CA ASP A 105 1.83 -0.59 -14.07
C ASP A 105 1.57 -0.25 -12.61
N TYR A 106 1.58 -1.29 -11.74
CA TYR A 106 1.30 -1.23 -10.32
C TYR A 106 2.37 -1.96 -9.52
N VAL A 107 2.75 -1.38 -8.39
CA VAL A 107 3.78 -1.92 -7.50
C VAL A 107 3.28 -1.91 -6.06
N SER A 108 3.20 -3.06 -5.41
CA SER A 108 3.08 -3.14 -3.96
C SER A 108 4.45 -3.36 -3.34
N GLY A 109 4.78 -2.62 -2.28
CA GLY A 109 5.96 -2.92 -1.47
C GLY A 109 5.75 -4.15 -0.57
N TYR A 110 4.52 -4.62 -0.46
CA TYR A 110 4.09 -5.62 0.50
C TYR A 110 4.03 -7.02 -0.11
N ASP A 111 4.79 -7.93 0.49
CA ASP A 111 4.70 -9.36 0.22
C ASP A 111 3.83 -10.01 1.31
N HIS A 112 2.54 -10.13 1.02
CA HIS A 112 1.53 -10.57 1.98
C HIS A 112 1.69 -12.07 2.30
N PRO A 113 1.64 -12.52 3.57
CA PRO A 113 1.81 -13.93 3.94
C PRO A 113 0.74 -14.86 3.35
N ASP A 114 -0.48 -14.38 3.04
CA ASP A 114 -1.53 -15.18 2.39
C ASP A 114 -1.16 -15.71 1.00
N LYS A 115 -0.10 -15.18 0.40
CA LYS A 115 0.46 -15.67 -0.87
C LYS A 115 1.18 -17.02 -0.75
N TYR A 116 1.34 -17.53 0.48
CA TYR A 116 2.06 -18.75 0.81
C TYR A 116 1.20 -19.75 1.60
N GLU A 117 -0.04 -19.37 1.93
CA GLU A 117 -1.00 -20.22 2.64
C GLU A 117 -1.91 -20.92 1.63
N ASN A 118 -1.83 -22.26 1.56
CA ASN A 118 -2.63 -23.04 0.63
C ASN A 118 -4.13 -22.84 0.85
N HIS A 119 -4.86 -22.59 -0.22
CA HIS A 119 -6.32 -22.44 -0.15
C HIS A 119 -7.00 -23.71 0.38
N SER A 120 -6.51 -24.89 0.00
CA SER A 120 -6.97 -26.19 0.51
C SER A 120 -6.78 -26.36 2.03
N GLU A 121 -5.91 -25.59 2.65
CA GLU A 121 -5.63 -25.57 4.10
C GLU A 121 -6.30 -24.38 4.84
N GLY A 122 -7.13 -23.60 4.13
CA GLY A 122 -7.89 -22.48 4.69
C GLY A 122 -7.33 -21.10 4.35
N GLY A 123 -6.30 -21.01 3.51
CA GLY A 123 -5.78 -19.74 3.01
C GLY A 123 -6.84 -18.95 2.22
N PRO A 124 -6.85 -17.60 2.33
CA PRO A 124 -7.90 -16.78 1.74
C PRO A 124 -7.79 -16.62 0.22
N ASN A 125 -6.59 -16.81 -0.34
CA ASN A 125 -6.35 -16.63 -1.77
C ASN A 125 -6.61 -17.94 -2.55
N PRO A 126 -7.64 -18.01 -3.42
CA PRO A 126 -8.01 -19.24 -4.12
C PRO A 126 -6.99 -19.70 -5.17
N PHE A 127 -5.98 -18.90 -5.46
CA PHE A 127 -4.91 -19.25 -6.40
C PHE A 127 -3.63 -19.74 -5.71
N VAL A 128 -3.61 -19.82 -4.38
CA VAL A 128 -2.44 -20.32 -3.65
C VAL A 128 -2.60 -21.80 -3.38
N GLU A 129 -1.71 -22.58 -3.98
CA GLU A 129 -1.56 -24.01 -3.78
C GLU A 129 -0.07 -24.38 -3.79
N GLN A 130 0.30 -25.50 -3.17
CA GLN A 130 1.69 -25.96 -3.10
C GLN A 130 2.68 -24.93 -2.51
N GLY A 131 2.20 -24.09 -1.56
CA GLY A 131 3.02 -23.11 -0.87
C GLY A 131 3.28 -21.79 -1.62
N GLY A 132 2.51 -21.50 -2.68
CA GLY A 132 2.65 -20.24 -3.39
C GLY A 132 1.58 -19.93 -4.42
N GLU A 133 1.42 -18.65 -4.75
CA GLU A 133 0.57 -18.23 -5.86
C GLU A 133 1.23 -18.53 -7.22
N PRO A 134 0.48 -18.89 -8.28
CA PRO A 134 1.03 -18.98 -9.63
C PRO A 134 1.56 -17.63 -10.06
N THR A 135 2.87 -17.54 -10.29
CA THR A 135 3.52 -16.28 -10.59
C THR A 135 4.63 -16.43 -11.63
N ARG A 136 5.08 -15.30 -12.16
CA ARG A 136 6.31 -15.18 -12.90
C ARG A 136 7.24 -14.23 -12.17
N VAL A 137 8.49 -14.68 -11.96
CA VAL A 137 9.53 -13.85 -11.37
C VAL A 137 10.16 -12.96 -12.45
N LEU A 138 10.28 -11.69 -12.16
CA LEU A 138 10.96 -10.68 -12.95
C LEU A 138 12.27 -10.31 -12.26
N ARG A 139 13.30 -10.02 -13.04
CA ARG A 139 14.56 -9.46 -12.53
C ARG A 139 14.50 -7.94 -12.60
N GLY A 140 14.58 -7.27 -11.45
CA GLY A 140 14.87 -5.84 -11.36
C GLY A 140 16.36 -5.54 -11.27
N ALA A 141 16.72 -4.29 -11.02
CA ALA A 141 18.10 -3.87 -10.83
C ALA A 141 18.64 -4.29 -9.44
N THR A 142 17.81 -4.21 -8.41
CA THR A 142 18.20 -4.48 -7.02
C THR A 142 17.56 -5.72 -6.43
N ARG A 143 16.41 -6.17 -6.96
CA ARG A 143 15.58 -7.24 -6.39
C ARG A 143 14.98 -8.13 -7.47
N HIS A 144 14.54 -9.33 -7.05
CA HIS A 144 13.55 -10.09 -7.77
C HIS A 144 12.14 -9.61 -7.44
N TRP A 145 11.25 -9.74 -8.41
CA TRP A 145 9.86 -9.31 -8.31
C TRP A 145 8.94 -10.46 -8.69
N LYS A 146 7.83 -10.60 -8.02
CA LYS A 146 6.77 -11.52 -8.44
C LYS A 146 5.55 -10.76 -8.95
N ILE A 147 4.87 -11.30 -9.95
CA ILE A 147 3.53 -10.85 -10.33
C ILE A 147 2.57 -11.34 -9.25
N THR A 148 1.69 -10.48 -8.77
CA THR A 148 0.72 -10.80 -7.70
C THR A 148 -0.68 -10.29 -8.05
N ASN A 149 -1.68 -10.63 -7.25
CA ASN A 149 -3.10 -10.38 -7.54
C ASN A 149 -3.82 -9.57 -6.46
N SER A 150 -3.14 -9.12 -5.41
CA SER A 150 -3.69 -8.24 -4.37
C SER A 150 -2.57 -7.53 -3.60
N CYS A 151 -2.90 -6.46 -2.89
CA CYS A 151 -1.93 -5.60 -2.22
C CYS A 151 -2.47 -4.88 -0.97
N CYS A 152 -3.65 -5.28 -0.46
CA CYS A 152 -4.33 -4.61 0.67
C CYS A 152 -4.42 -3.08 0.48
N MET A 153 -4.87 -2.64 -0.71
CA MET A 153 -5.02 -1.22 -1.11
C MET A 153 -3.76 -0.36 -0.99
N THR A 154 -2.57 -0.98 -0.82
CA THR A 154 -1.28 -0.29 -0.69
C THR A 154 -0.42 -0.54 -1.91
N PHE A 155 -0.34 0.46 -2.81
CA PHE A 155 0.36 0.33 -4.09
C PHE A 155 0.81 1.66 -4.68
N ALA A 156 1.82 1.60 -5.54
CA ALA A 156 2.25 2.71 -6.38
C ALA A 156 1.78 2.52 -7.83
N ALA A 157 1.52 3.65 -8.50
CA ALA A 157 1.29 3.72 -9.95
C ALA A 157 1.62 5.11 -10.48
N ARG A 158 1.73 5.26 -11.81
CA ARG A 158 1.78 6.56 -12.45
C ARG A 158 0.37 7.16 -12.53
N ILE A 159 0.27 8.48 -12.40
CA ILE A 159 -1.03 9.18 -12.45
C ILE A 159 -1.79 8.89 -13.75
N LYS A 160 -1.12 8.83 -14.89
CA LYS A 160 -1.76 8.46 -16.16
C LYS A 160 -2.42 7.08 -16.14
N THR A 161 -1.80 6.11 -15.46
CA THR A 161 -2.36 4.76 -15.27
C THR A 161 -3.61 4.84 -14.40
N LEU A 162 -3.53 5.54 -13.27
CA LEU A 162 -4.66 5.73 -12.36
C LEU A 162 -5.85 6.43 -13.02
N LYS A 163 -5.61 7.45 -13.85
CA LYS A 163 -6.66 8.12 -14.62
C LYS A 163 -7.40 7.17 -15.56
N GLN A 164 -6.70 6.29 -16.23
CA GLN A 164 -7.28 5.30 -17.13
C GLN A 164 -8.10 4.25 -16.37
N ASP A 165 -7.68 3.87 -15.19
CA ASP A 165 -8.22 2.75 -14.44
C ASP A 165 -9.20 3.17 -13.31
N ALA A 166 -9.34 4.48 -13.03
CA ALA A 166 -10.16 5.01 -11.92
C ALA A 166 -11.62 4.52 -11.94
N SER A 167 -12.24 4.43 -13.14
CA SER A 167 -13.61 3.94 -13.28
C SER A 167 -13.76 2.48 -12.87
N LEU A 168 -12.77 1.65 -13.20
CA LEU A 168 -12.74 0.25 -12.78
C LEU A 168 -12.50 0.14 -11.26
N MET A 169 -11.54 0.90 -10.72
CA MET A 169 -11.27 0.93 -9.29
C MET A 169 -12.50 1.32 -8.48
N TYR A 170 -13.27 2.30 -8.96
CA TYR A 170 -14.52 2.71 -8.32
C TYR A 170 -15.51 1.54 -8.18
N GLN A 171 -15.61 0.65 -9.16
CA GLN A 171 -16.56 -0.48 -9.11
C GLN A 171 -16.30 -1.42 -7.93
N PHE A 172 -15.03 -1.61 -7.54
CA PHE A 172 -14.61 -2.48 -6.44
C PHE A 172 -14.52 -1.76 -5.08
N ASN A 173 -14.79 -0.43 -5.07
CA ASN A 173 -14.77 0.40 -3.88
C ASN A 173 -16.13 1.05 -3.59
N ARG A 174 -17.24 0.44 -4.04
CA ARG A 174 -18.62 0.94 -3.86
C ARG A 174 -19.29 0.47 -2.57
N THR A 175 -18.69 -0.47 -1.88
CA THR A 175 -19.21 -1.06 -0.64
C THR A 175 -18.47 -0.50 0.57
N MET A 176 -18.76 -1.02 1.77
CA MET A 176 -18.07 -0.63 3.01
C MET A 176 -16.66 -1.23 3.14
N ARG A 177 -16.28 -2.13 2.26
CA ARG A 177 -14.94 -2.75 2.21
C ARG A 177 -14.40 -2.67 0.79
N SER A 178 -13.11 -2.37 0.67
CA SER A 178 -12.39 -2.48 -0.60
C SER A 178 -12.21 -3.94 -0.99
N ASP A 179 -12.30 -4.20 -2.28
CA ASP A 179 -12.07 -5.52 -2.86
C ASP A 179 -10.89 -5.44 -3.83
N ASP A 180 -9.70 -5.31 -3.28
CA ASP A 180 -8.46 -5.16 -4.05
C ASP A 180 -8.12 -6.42 -4.84
N PHE A 181 -8.44 -7.60 -4.31
CA PHE A 181 -8.21 -8.86 -5.00
C PHE A 181 -8.97 -8.92 -6.34
N HIS A 182 -10.29 -8.74 -6.35
CA HIS A 182 -11.05 -8.75 -7.59
C HIS A 182 -10.75 -7.54 -8.48
N MET A 183 -10.42 -6.40 -7.88
CA MET A 183 -9.97 -5.21 -8.60
C MET A 183 -8.71 -5.51 -9.43
N PHE A 184 -7.68 -6.08 -8.82
CA PHE A 184 -6.44 -6.40 -9.54
C PHE A 184 -6.58 -7.58 -10.50
N LEU A 185 -7.47 -8.55 -10.23
CA LEU A 185 -7.84 -9.55 -11.22
C LEU A 185 -8.50 -8.92 -12.46
N ALA A 186 -9.39 -7.94 -12.27
CA ALA A 186 -10.05 -7.24 -13.38
C ALA A 186 -9.05 -6.34 -14.15
N LEU A 187 -8.17 -5.63 -13.47
CA LEU A 187 -7.07 -4.88 -14.08
C LEU A 187 -6.13 -5.79 -14.87
N GLY A 188 -5.79 -6.96 -14.32
CA GLY A 188 -4.98 -7.98 -14.99
C GLY A 188 -5.61 -8.48 -16.29
N LYS A 189 -6.93 -8.66 -16.35
CA LYS A 189 -7.67 -8.99 -17.58
C LYS A 189 -7.60 -7.89 -18.64
N GLN A 190 -7.35 -6.65 -18.25
CA GLN A 190 -7.12 -5.51 -19.15
C GLN A 190 -5.64 -5.32 -19.51
N GLY A 191 -4.76 -6.26 -19.12
CA GLY A 191 -3.34 -6.24 -19.42
C GLY A 191 -2.47 -5.50 -18.41
N ARG A 192 -3.04 -4.99 -17.30
CA ARG A 192 -2.26 -4.39 -16.21
C ARG A 192 -1.52 -5.45 -15.41
N ARG A 193 -0.37 -5.07 -14.90
CA ARG A 193 0.44 -5.92 -14.01
C ARG A 193 0.64 -5.26 -12.66
N LEU A 194 0.34 -6.00 -11.58
CA LEU A 194 0.76 -5.71 -10.23
C LEU A 194 1.94 -6.60 -9.87
N ILE A 195 2.99 -6.01 -9.30
CA ILE A 195 4.16 -6.74 -8.83
C ILE A 195 4.49 -6.40 -7.38
N SER A 196 5.14 -7.32 -6.67
CA SER A 196 5.75 -7.08 -5.37
C SER A 196 7.19 -7.56 -5.33
N PRO A 197 8.10 -6.90 -4.57
CA PRO A 197 9.50 -7.33 -4.45
C PRO A 197 9.63 -8.55 -3.55
N LEU A 198 10.69 -9.33 -3.75
CA LEU A 198 11.08 -10.45 -2.90
C LEU A 198 12.49 -10.20 -2.33
N PRO A 199 12.63 -10.12 -0.99
CA PRO A 199 11.57 -9.98 0.01
C PRO A 199 10.81 -8.65 -0.10
N GLY A 200 9.63 -8.57 0.53
CA GLY A 200 8.84 -7.33 0.63
C GLY A 200 9.62 -6.20 1.30
N VAL A 201 9.28 -4.94 0.96
CA VAL A 201 9.88 -3.74 1.55
C VAL A 201 8.90 -2.95 2.42
N SER A 202 7.66 -3.41 2.49
CA SER A 202 6.66 -2.92 3.43
C SER A 202 5.88 -4.08 4.04
N THR A 203 5.24 -3.83 5.17
CA THR A 203 4.37 -4.79 5.84
C THR A 203 3.22 -4.10 6.53
N HIS A 204 2.08 -4.76 6.56
CA HIS A 204 0.97 -4.37 7.42
C HIS A 204 1.37 -4.52 8.89
N GLY A 205 1.01 -3.54 9.74
CA GLY A 205 1.36 -3.52 11.15
C GLY A 205 0.46 -4.43 12.01
N GLU A 206 0.12 -5.62 11.53
CA GLU A 206 -0.67 -6.63 12.23
C GLU A 206 0.12 -7.93 12.39
N ARG A 207 0.03 -8.54 13.57
CA ARG A 207 0.89 -9.68 13.97
C ARG A 207 0.86 -10.86 12.99
N LEU A 208 -0.31 -11.20 12.46
CA LEU A 208 -0.50 -12.32 11.54
C LEU A 208 -0.27 -11.94 10.07
N LEU A 209 -0.06 -10.66 9.80
CA LEU A 209 0.06 -10.11 8.45
C LEU A 209 1.45 -9.55 8.16
N LEU A 210 2.43 -9.82 9.01
CA LEU A 210 3.80 -9.37 8.78
C LEU A 210 4.39 -10.07 7.55
N SER A 211 4.96 -9.26 6.64
CA SER A 211 5.70 -9.77 5.48
C SER A 211 6.86 -10.65 5.92
N PRO A 212 7.08 -11.82 5.29
CA PRO A 212 8.09 -12.77 5.72
C PRO A 212 9.53 -12.26 5.51
N PHE A 213 10.50 -12.93 6.17
CA PHE A 213 11.95 -12.75 6.02
C PHE A 213 12.55 -11.46 6.58
N ILE A 214 11.76 -10.54 7.10
CA ILE A 214 12.24 -9.30 7.74
C ILE A 214 11.92 -9.35 9.23
N ASP A 215 12.90 -9.02 10.07
CA ASP A 215 12.67 -8.74 11.48
C ASP A 215 12.11 -7.31 11.64
N TRP A 216 10.80 -7.21 11.53
CA TRP A 216 10.08 -5.93 11.57
C TRP A 216 10.14 -5.26 12.92
N GLU A 217 10.22 -6.02 14.03
CA GLU A 217 10.35 -5.48 15.37
C GLU A 217 11.68 -4.74 15.54
N THR A 218 12.78 -5.40 15.23
CA THR A 218 14.11 -4.79 15.30
C THR A 218 14.21 -3.58 14.36
N LEU A 219 13.73 -3.72 13.13
CA LEU A 219 13.79 -2.65 12.13
C LEU A 219 13.00 -1.41 12.56
N TYR A 220 11.80 -1.61 13.09
CA TYR A 220 10.92 -0.51 13.51
C TYR A 220 11.43 0.17 14.78
N THR A 221 11.82 -0.61 15.82
CA THR A 221 12.25 -0.07 17.11
C THR A 221 13.60 0.65 17.05
N GLN A 222 14.48 0.30 16.12
CA GLN A 222 15.76 1.02 15.93
C GLN A 222 15.60 2.35 15.19
N ARG A 223 14.42 2.64 14.63
CA ARG A 223 14.15 3.82 13.82
C ARG A 223 13.17 4.82 14.42
N CYS A 224 12.47 4.43 15.48
CA CYS A 224 11.55 5.31 16.22
C CYS A 224 12.25 6.20 17.25
#